data_a47ddab36337b584bf5f7e7f7816d5c5
#
_entry.id   a47ddab36337b584bf5f7e7f7816d5c5
#
_cell.length_a   1.000
_cell.length_b   1.000
_cell.length_c   1.000
_cell.angle_alpha   90.00
_cell.angle_beta   90.00
_cell.angle_gamma   90.00
#
_symmetry.space_group_name_H-M   'P 1'
#
loop_
_entity.id
_entity.type
_entity.pdbx_description
1 polymer ?
#
loop_
_entity_poly.entity_id
_entity_poly.type
_entity_poly.pdbx_seq_one_letter_code
_entity_poly.pdbx_strand_id
1 'polypeptide(L)'
;MIKEELEGIGPVLRSQLLAAQAGVEHFCSMRDAKSPGRGVWMPRQVHGTDIVEVDKDTPFDTSVELQPVEADAVMTQEVDRWIGVRTADCVPVLLYDPEHKAVAAVHAGWRGTVAHIVRRVVASMCERYGTKAECLYAVIGPSISPEAFEVGEEVARAFVEAERGDCVLHELWGERGRVRLPKPHVDLWQSNVMDLMEMGVQLERIDCTPWCTFGNNDQLFSARREGIGTGRIVSAICVKHVKND
;
A
#
# COMPACT_ATOMS: atom_id res chain seq x y z
N MET A 1 -6.62 10.05 5.52
CA MET A 1 -5.67 10.84 4.68
C MET A 1 -6.24 12.19 4.32
N ILE A 2 -5.39 13.19 4.12
CA ILE A 2 -5.73 14.56 3.69
C ILE A 2 -5.09 14.84 2.32
N LYS A 3 -5.71 15.73 1.55
CA LYS A 3 -5.15 16.24 0.29
C LYS A 3 -4.16 17.35 0.59
N GLU A 4 -3.01 17.30 -0.06
CA GLU A 4 -1.96 18.33 0.02
C GLU A 4 -1.35 18.57 -1.36
N GLU A 5 -0.69 19.71 -1.53
CA GLU A 5 0.13 20.01 -2.70
C GLU A 5 1.61 19.83 -2.33
N LEU A 6 2.29 18.91 -3.01
CA LEU A 6 3.74 18.76 -2.85
C LEU A 6 4.48 19.46 -3.98
N GLU A 7 5.47 20.27 -3.61
CA GLU A 7 6.31 20.98 -4.56
C GLU A 7 6.98 20.01 -5.55
N GLY A 8 6.87 20.30 -6.85
CA GLY A 8 7.41 19.46 -7.92
C GLY A 8 6.61 18.19 -8.26
N ILE A 9 5.63 17.82 -7.46
CA ILE A 9 4.77 16.63 -7.68
C ILE A 9 3.32 17.05 -7.98
N GLY A 10 2.77 17.99 -7.21
CA GLY A 10 1.37 18.42 -7.30
C GLY A 10 0.47 17.74 -6.27
N PRO A 11 -0.81 17.44 -6.60
CA PRO A 11 -1.77 16.96 -5.63
C PRO A 11 -1.47 15.52 -5.19
N VAL A 12 -1.48 15.31 -3.87
CA VAL A 12 -1.23 14.02 -3.21
C VAL A 12 -2.18 13.81 -2.04
N LEU A 13 -2.26 12.56 -1.59
CA LEU A 13 -2.87 12.17 -0.33
C LEU A 13 -1.79 11.80 0.68
N ARG A 14 -1.89 12.32 1.91
CA ARG A 14 -1.00 11.99 3.02
C ARG A 14 -1.77 11.53 4.25
N SER A 15 -1.24 10.51 4.92
CA SER A 15 -1.76 10.04 6.21
C SER A 15 -1.39 11.04 7.31
N GLN A 16 -2.35 11.49 8.09
CA GLN A 16 -2.06 12.33 9.26
C GLN A 16 -1.27 11.55 10.32
N LEU A 17 -1.50 10.24 10.42
CA LEU A 17 -0.79 9.37 11.36
C LEU A 17 0.71 9.35 11.07
N LEU A 18 1.12 9.12 9.82
CA LEU A 18 2.54 9.15 9.43
C LEU A 18 3.10 10.58 9.37
N ALA A 19 2.30 11.57 8.94
CA ALA A 19 2.75 12.96 8.89
C ALA A 19 3.06 13.54 10.28
N ALA A 20 2.47 12.97 11.34
CA ALA A 20 2.77 13.34 12.72
C ALA A 20 4.07 12.72 13.25
N GLN A 21 4.69 11.77 12.52
CA GLN A 21 5.94 11.12 12.93
C GLN A 21 7.14 11.90 12.40
N ALA A 22 8.10 12.18 13.29
CA ALA A 22 9.38 12.73 12.87
C ALA A 22 10.22 11.70 12.11
N GLY A 23 10.97 12.13 11.11
CA GLY A 23 11.91 11.27 10.39
C GLY A 23 11.32 10.40 9.29
N VAL A 24 10.08 10.66 8.86
CA VAL A 24 9.46 10.00 7.71
C VAL A 24 8.70 10.99 6.85
N GLU A 25 8.81 10.82 5.55
CA GLU A 25 7.93 11.44 4.55
C GLU A 25 7.26 10.39 3.69
N HIS A 26 6.05 10.66 3.25
CA HIS A 26 5.28 9.75 2.41
C HIS A 26 4.24 10.52 1.60
N PHE A 27 3.77 9.89 0.52
CA PHE A 27 2.61 10.36 -0.24
C PHE A 27 1.98 9.22 -1.05
N CYS A 28 0.72 9.40 -1.42
CA CYS A 28 0.06 8.69 -2.50
C CYS A 28 -0.35 9.73 -3.55
N SER A 29 0.16 9.61 -4.78
CA SER A 29 -0.11 10.59 -5.83
C SER A 29 -1.58 10.57 -6.25
N MET A 30 -2.09 11.72 -6.67
CA MET A 30 -3.40 11.82 -7.29
C MET A 30 -3.26 11.85 -8.82
N ARG A 31 -4.38 11.81 -9.54
CA ARG A 31 -4.42 11.75 -11.02
C ARG A 31 -3.67 12.89 -11.70
N ASP A 32 -3.78 14.10 -11.15
CA ASP A 32 -3.17 15.29 -11.70
C ASP A 32 -1.73 15.55 -11.24
N ALA A 33 -1.16 14.60 -10.47
CA ALA A 33 0.24 14.67 -10.05
C ALA A 33 1.17 14.54 -11.27
N LYS A 34 2.22 15.36 -11.29
CA LYS A 34 3.21 15.42 -12.39
C LYS A 34 4.43 14.57 -12.03
N SER A 35 4.70 13.55 -12.84
CA SER A 35 5.88 12.67 -12.67
C SER A 35 6.10 12.18 -11.22
N PRO A 36 5.06 11.64 -10.52
CA PRO A 36 5.17 11.32 -9.10
C PRO A 36 6.17 10.20 -8.81
N GLY A 37 6.54 9.39 -9.80
CA GLY A 37 7.57 8.34 -9.68
C GLY A 37 9.00 8.85 -9.85
N ARG A 38 9.22 10.13 -10.23
CA ARG A 38 10.56 10.64 -10.45
C ARG A 38 11.36 10.69 -9.14
N GLY A 39 12.50 10.01 -9.13
CA GLY A 39 13.33 9.92 -7.93
C GLY A 39 12.85 8.91 -6.89
N VAL A 40 11.83 8.12 -7.19
CA VAL A 40 11.35 7.01 -6.35
C VAL A 40 11.87 5.70 -6.92
N TRP A 41 12.54 4.90 -6.10
CA TRP A 41 12.96 3.56 -6.46
C TRP A 41 11.77 2.60 -6.37
N MET A 42 11.35 2.02 -7.48
CA MET A 42 10.20 1.12 -7.55
C MET A 42 10.54 -0.15 -8.31
N PRO A 43 10.23 -1.36 -7.78
CA PRO A 43 10.43 -2.61 -8.50
C PRO A 43 9.40 -2.78 -9.62
N ARG A 44 9.67 -3.70 -10.52
CA ARG A 44 8.67 -4.20 -11.48
C ARG A 44 7.73 -5.19 -10.77
N GLN A 45 6.54 -4.74 -10.46
CA GLN A 45 5.53 -5.53 -9.74
C GLN A 45 4.94 -6.61 -10.65
N VAL A 46 4.85 -7.83 -10.16
CA VAL A 46 4.40 -9.03 -10.87
C VAL A 46 3.21 -9.72 -10.18
N HIS A 47 2.62 -9.08 -9.17
CA HIS A 47 1.56 -9.61 -8.30
C HIS A 47 2.01 -10.86 -7.53
N GLY A 48 3.29 -10.92 -7.19
CA GLY A 48 3.93 -11.95 -6.38
C GLY A 48 4.03 -11.56 -4.90
N THR A 49 5.06 -12.10 -4.23
CA THR A 49 5.35 -11.82 -2.81
C THR A 49 6.82 -11.55 -2.56
N ASP A 50 7.62 -11.38 -3.61
CA ASP A 50 9.03 -11.12 -3.47
C ASP A 50 9.25 -9.70 -2.91
N ILE A 51 10.26 -9.60 -2.06
CA ILE A 51 10.63 -8.39 -1.33
C ILE A 51 12.07 -8.05 -1.72
N VAL A 52 12.31 -6.80 -2.09
CA VAL A 52 13.65 -6.31 -2.35
C VAL A 52 14.07 -5.33 -1.26
N GLU A 53 15.27 -5.51 -0.75
CA GLU A 53 15.93 -4.53 0.11
C GLU A 53 16.76 -3.60 -0.75
N VAL A 54 16.60 -2.31 -0.53
CA VAL A 54 17.36 -1.25 -1.21
C VAL A 54 18.33 -0.63 -0.20
N ASP A 55 19.60 -0.72 -0.50
CA ASP A 55 20.69 -0.13 0.28
C ASP A 55 21.46 0.92 -0.52
N LYS A 56 22.56 1.45 0.03
CA LYS A 56 23.41 2.45 -0.60
C LYS A 56 24.07 1.96 -1.89
N ASP A 57 24.31 0.65 -2.01
CA ASP A 57 25.00 0.02 -3.15
C ASP A 57 24.01 -0.46 -4.22
N THR A 58 22.70 -0.44 -3.91
CA THR A 58 21.65 -0.83 -4.85
C THR A 58 21.56 0.16 -6.01
N PRO A 59 21.72 -0.30 -7.27
CA PRO A 59 21.62 0.56 -8.43
C PRO A 59 20.30 1.33 -8.50
N PHE A 60 20.37 2.57 -8.95
CA PHE A 60 19.19 3.40 -9.17
C PHE A 60 19.28 4.10 -10.52
N ASP A 61 18.64 3.52 -11.52
CA ASP A 61 18.52 4.16 -12.83
C ASP A 61 17.35 5.15 -12.82
N THR A 62 17.68 6.43 -12.77
CA THR A 62 16.68 7.51 -12.79
C THR A 62 16.09 7.80 -14.17
N SER A 63 16.57 7.13 -15.23
CA SER A 63 16.03 7.24 -16.58
C SER A 63 14.80 6.34 -16.80
N VAL A 64 14.59 5.36 -15.93
CA VAL A 64 13.43 4.46 -15.95
C VAL A 64 12.51 4.70 -14.75
N GLU A 65 11.22 4.50 -14.94
CA GLU A 65 10.27 4.62 -13.84
C GLU A 65 10.30 3.38 -12.93
N LEU A 66 10.49 2.19 -13.49
CA LEU A 66 10.60 0.94 -12.76
C LEU A 66 11.99 0.34 -12.93
N GLN A 67 12.58 -0.08 -11.81
CA GLN A 67 13.85 -0.78 -11.83
C GLN A 67 13.67 -2.22 -12.39
N PRO A 68 14.71 -2.80 -13.03
CA PRO A 68 14.62 -4.12 -13.66
C PRO A 68 14.67 -5.28 -12.66
N VAL A 69 14.11 -5.08 -11.46
CA VAL A 69 14.01 -6.09 -10.40
C VAL A 69 12.54 -6.43 -10.18
N GLU A 70 12.18 -7.71 -10.28
CA GLU A 70 10.83 -8.17 -10.01
C GLU A 70 10.62 -8.33 -8.51
N ALA A 71 9.70 -7.56 -7.95
CA ALA A 71 9.23 -7.68 -6.58
C ALA A 71 7.90 -6.93 -6.41
N ASP A 72 7.14 -7.28 -5.39
CA ASP A 72 5.89 -6.61 -5.04
C ASP A 72 6.00 -5.84 -3.70
N ALA A 73 7.18 -5.87 -3.09
CA ALA A 73 7.50 -5.03 -1.95
C ALA A 73 8.95 -4.56 -2.00
N VAL A 74 9.20 -3.41 -1.41
CA VAL A 74 10.53 -2.82 -1.27
C VAL A 74 10.70 -2.26 0.13
N MET A 75 11.89 -2.44 0.73
CA MET A 75 12.20 -1.93 2.06
C MET A 75 13.61 -1.33 2.12
N THR A 76 13.84 -0.37 3.02
CA THR A 76 15.13 0.30 3.20
C THR A 76 15.28 0.96 4.56
N GLN A 77 16.53 1.15 5.00
CA GLN A 77 16.93 2.06 6.08
C GLN A 77 17.69 3.29 5.55
N GLU A 78 17.88 3.38 4.22
CA GLU A 78 18.64 4.49 3.64
C GLU A 78 17.88 5.81 3.77
N VAL A 79 18.54 6.77 4.39
CA VAL A 79 17.98 8.12 4.58
C VAL A 79 17.95 8.84 3.22
N ASP A 80 16.90 9.61 3.00
CA ASP A 80 16.62 10.34 1.76
C ASP A 80 16.48 9.47 0.50
N ARG A 81 16.39 8.14 0.66
CA ARG A 81 16.04 7.21 -0.41
C ARG A 81 14.53 7.02 -0.46
N TRP A 82 13.89 7.59 -1.47
CA TRP A 82 12.49 7.32 -1.74
C TRP A 82 12.30 5.94 -2.35
N ILE A 83 11.44 5.15 -1.74
CA ILE A 83 10.96 3.86 -2.25
C ILE A 83 9.45 3.89 -2.43
N GLY A 84 8.92 3.07 -3.33
CA GLY A 84 7.48 3.09 -3.57
C GLY A 84 6.97 1.94 -4.41
N VAL A 85 5.64 1.92 -4.57
CA VAL A 85 4.89 1.00 -5.42
C VAL A 85 3.87 1.76 -6.25
N ARG A 86 3.40 1.13 -7.34
CA ARG A 86 2.38 1.69 -8.21
C ARG A 86 1.11 0.87 -8.17
N THR A 87 -0.03 1.52 -8.02
CA THR A 87 -1.33 0.86 -7.95
C THR A 87 -2.38 1.53 -8.84
N ALA A 88 -3.40 0.77 -9.20
CA ALA A 88 -4.69 1.21 -9.67
C ALA A 88 -5.67 0.11 -9.27
N ASP A 89 -6.30 0.26 -8.10
CA ASP A 89 -7.17 -0.66 -7.35
C ASP A 89 -6.47 -1.59 -6.34
N CYS A 90 -5.27 -2.16 -6.64
CA CYS A 90 -4.52 -2.93 -5.65
C CYS A 90 -4.17 -2.05 -4.43
N VAL A 91 -4.03 -2.68 -3.26
CA VAL A 91 -3.77 -1.98 -1.99
C VAL A 91 -2.28 -1.64 -1.86
N PRO A 92 -1.89 -0.36 -1.79
CA PRO A 92 -0.55 0.00 -1.35
C PRO A 92 -0.52 0.04 0.17
N VAL A 93 0.49 -0.60 0.79
CA VAL A 93 0.74 -0.51 2.23
C VAL A 93 2.11 0.12 2.46
N LEU A 94 2.14 1.21 3.25
CA LEU A 94 3.37 1.89 3.64
C LEU A 94 3.64 1.61 5.12
N LEU A 95 4.87 1.19 5.44
CA LEU A 95 5.29 0.84 6.80
C LEU A 95 6.44 1.75 7.24
N TYR A 96 6.44 2.16 8.50
CA TYR A 96 7.49 2.94 9.12
C TYR A 96 7.84 2.43 10.51
N ASP A 97 9.12 2.15 10.74
CA ASP A 97 9.72 1.88 12.04
C ASP A 97 10.49 3.11 12.53
N PRO A 98 9.99 3.84 13.53
CA PRO A 98 10.67 5.02 14.06
C PRO A 98 11.92 4.68 14.87
N GLU A 99 11.99 3.48 15.48
CA GLU A 99 13.11 3.05 16.33
C GLU A 99 14.35 2.75 15.47
N HIS A 100 14.17 1.97 14.40
CA HIS A 100 15.25 1.54 13.52
C HIS A 100 15.38 2.38 12.24
N LYS A 101 14.51 3.40 12.07
CA LYS A 101 14.48 4.28 10.89
C LYS A 101 14.40 3.45 9.59
N ALA A 102 13.45 2.53 9.56
CA ALA A 102 13.22 1.67 8.41
C ALA A 102 11.84 1.94 7.81
N VAL A 103 11.75 1.82 6.49
CA VAL A 103 10.49 1.97 5.76
C VAL A 103 10.29 0.83 4.77
N ALA A 104 9.03 0.54 4.46
CA ALA A 104 8.68 -0.36 3.38
C ALA A 104 7.47 0.16 2.60
N ALA A 105 7.42 -0.19 1.31
CA ALA A 105 6.26 0.01 0.45
C ALA A 105 5.87 -1.33 -0.18
N VAL A 106 4.58 -1.69 -0.06
CA VAL A 106 4.05 -3.01 -0.43
C VAL A 106 2.92 -2.84 -1.44
N HIS A 107 2.96 -3.61 -2.52
CA HIS A 107 1.87 -3.77 -3.47
C HIS A 107 1.08 -5.05 -3.12
N ALA A 108 -0.05 -4.88 -2.45
CA ALA A 108 -0.94 -5.98 -2.07
C ALA A 108 -2.14 -6.05 -3.03
N GLY A 109 -1.95 -6.61 -4.22
CA GLY A 109 -3.05 -7.08 -5.07
C GLY A 109 -3.70 -8.31 -4.43
N TRP A 110 -4.87 -8.76 -4.90
CA TRP A 110 -5.56 -9.90 -4.28
C TRP A 110 -4.70 -11.17 -4.15
N ARG A 111 -3.82 -11.45 -5.14
CA ARG A 111 -2.88 -12.59 -5.07
C ARG A 111 -1.84 -12.42 -3.98
N GLY A 112 -1.25 -11.24 -3.88
CA GLY A 112 -0.30 -10.92 -2.80
C GLY A 112 -0.98 -10.95 -1.42
N THR A 113 -2.22 -10.48 -1.33
CA THR A 113 -3.01 -10.47 -0.10
C THR A 113 -3.29 -11.90 0.40
N VAL A 114 -3.80 -12.80 -0.46
CA VAL A 114 -4.02 -14.21 -0.06
C VAL A 114 -2.71 -14.96 0.23
N ALA A 115 -1.60 -14.50 -0.32
CA ALA A 115 -0.26 -15.03 -0.01
C ALA A 115 0.41 -14.32 1.17
N HIS A 116 -0.33 -13.43 1.88
CA HIS A 116 0.09 -12.72 3.08
C HIS A 116 1.37 -11.89 2.88
N ILE A 117 1.47 -11.15 1.77
CA ILE A 117 2.66 -10.34 1.46
C ILE A 117 2.98 -9.35 2.58
N VAL A 118 1.97 -8.75 3.22
CA VAL A 118 2.17 -7.80 4.32
C VAL A 118 2.84 -8.46 5.53
N ARG A 119 2.41 -9.66 5.91
CA ARG A 119 3.08 -10.44 6.99
C ARG A 119 4.54 -10.72 6.65
N ARG A 120 4.80 -11.11 5.38
CA ARG A 120 6.17 -11.39 4.92
C ARG A 120 7.06 -10.17 5.03
N VAL A 121 6.55 -8.98 4.66
CA VAL A 121 7.31 -7.74 4.77
C VAL A 121 7.57 -7.37 6.23
N VAL A 122 6.57 -7.45 7.11
CA VAL A 122 6.77 -7.20 8.54
C VAL A 122 7.80 -8.16 9.12
N ALA A 123 7.70 -9.47 8.81
CA ALA A 123 8.68 -10.46 9.24
C ALA A 123 10.11 -10.14 8.73
N SER A 124 10.23 -9.74 7.45
CA SER A 124 11.52 -9.34 6.87
C SER A 124 12.10 -8.10 7.55
N MET A 125 11.27 -7.09 7.89
CA MET A 125 11.73 -5.93 8.65
C MET A 125 12.19 -6.32 10.06
N CYS A 126 11.48 -7.24 10.73
CA CYS A 126 11.89 -7.76 12.03
C CYS A 126 13.25 -8.48 11.94
N GLU A 127 13.44 -9.33 10.94
CA GLU A 127 14.66 -10.11 10.75
C GLU A 127 15.86 -9.22 10.35
N ARG A 128 15.65 -8.31 9.41
CA ARG A 128 16.73 -7.52 8.80
C ARG A 128 17.12 -6.30 9.62
N TYR A 129 16.15 -5.64 10.24
CA TYR A 129 16.35 -4.35 10.92
C TYR A 129 16.15 -4.41 12.43
N GLY A 130 15.70 -5.55 12.96
CA GLY A 130 15.36 -5.67 14.37
C GLY A 130 14.06 -4.95 14.74
N THR A 131 13.24 -4.63 13.75
CA THR A 131 11.92 -3.98 13.92
C THR A 131 11.07 -4.76 14.91
N LYS A 132 10.41 -4.04 15.81
CA LYS A 132 9.35 -4.60 16.66
C LYS A 132 8.01 -4.24 16.04
N ALA A 133 7.21 -5.24 15.71
CA ALA A 133 5.94 -5.03 15.02
C ALA A 133 4.99 -4.09 15.78
N GLU A 134 4.97 -4.15 17.11
CA GLU A 134 4.20 -3.24 17.96
C GLU A 134 4.63 -1.77 17.87
N CYS A 135 5.84 -1.50 17.36
CA CYS A 135 6.35 -0.15 17.14
C CYS A 135 6.07 0.40 15.73
N LEU A 136 5.67 -0.47 14.78
CA LEU A 136 5.39 -0.08 13.41
C LEU A 136 4.18 0.86 13.30
N TYR A 137 4.32 1.85 12.43
CA TYR A 137 3.19 2.58 11.84
C TYR A 137 2.91 2.05 10.46
N ALA A 138 1.62 1.88 10.13
CA ALA A 138 1.17 1.36 8.85
C ALA A 138 0.10 2.26 8.23
N VAL A 139 0.17 2.43 6.92
CA VAL A 139 -0.85 3.13 6.13
C VAL A 139 -1.31 2.24 4.99
N ILE A 140 -2.62 1.97 4.95
CA ILE A 140 -3.30 1.37 3.81
C ILE A 140 -3.79 2.52 2.94
N GLY A 141 -3.19 2.67 1.77
CA GLY A 141 -3.44 3.79 0.87
C GLY A 141 -4.65 3.59 -0.05
N PRO A 142 -4.87 4.55 -0.99
CA PRO A 142 -6.00 4.52 -1.91
C PRO A 142 -6.02 3.24 -2.75
N SER A 143 -7.16 2.56 -2.73
CA SER A 143 -7.36 1.28 -3.41
C SER A 143 -8.85 1.00 -3.61
N ILE A 144 -9.21 -0.08 -4.27
CA ILE A 144 -10.61 -0.42 -4.51
C ILE A 144 -11.30 -0.82 -3.19
N SER A 145 -12.48 -0.27 -2.92
CA SER A 145 -13.25 -0.61 -1.73
C SER A 145 -13.99 -1.93 -1.88
N PRO A 146 -14.40 -2.57 -0.76
CA PRO A 146 -15.16 -3.82 -0.81
C PRO A 146 -16.46 -3.70 -1.60
N GLU A 147 -17.13 -2.54 -1.59
CA GLU A 147 -18.36 -2.32 -2.35
C GLU A 147 -18.13 -2.36 -3.87
N ALA A 148 -16.92 -2.01 -4.31
CA ALA A 148 -16.57 -1.96 -5.73
C ALA A 148 -15.79 -3.20 -6.20
N PHE A 149 -15.27 -4.01 -5.28
CA PHE A 149 -14.42 -5.15 -5.62
C PHE A 149 -15.23 -6.45 -5.73
N GLU A 150 -16.16 -6.49 -6.70
CA GLU A 150 -16.81 -7.73 -7.14
C GLU A 150 -15.76 -8.69 -7.72
N VAL A 151 -15.85 -9.97 -7.35
CA VAL A 151 -14.90 -11.02 -7.76
C VAL A 151 -15.62 -12.28 -8.23
N GLY A 152 -14.89 -13.18 -8.92
CA GLY A 152 -15.37 -14.51 -9.21
C GLY A 152 -15.25 -15.45 -8.00
N GLU A 153 -15.95 -16.60 -8.08
CA GLU A 153 -15.96 -17.61 -7.02
C GLU A 153 -14.55 -18.17 -6.74
N GLU A 154 -13.68 -18.20 -7.76
CA GLU A 154 -12.29 -18.66 -7.63
C GLU A 154 -11.48 -17.74 -6.71
N VAL A 155 -11.70 -16.43 -6.79
CA VAL A 155 -11.03 -15.46 -5.92
C VAL A 155 -11.60 -15.56 -4.49
N ALA A 156 -12.93 -15.61 -4.36
CA ALA A 156 -13.58 -15.77 -3.06
C ALA A 156 -13.07 -17.04 -2.33
N ARG A 157 -12.95 -18.16 -3.06
CA ARG A 157 -12.41 -19.42 -2.51
C ARG A 157 -10.96 -19.26 -2.05
N ALA A 158 -10.12 -18.56 -2.83
CA ALA A 158 -8.73 -18.33 -2.45
C ALA A 158 -8.63 -17.55 -1.12
N PHE A 159 -9.53 -16.60 -0.84
CA PHE A 159 -9.58 -15.91 0.45
C PHE A 159 -10.02 -16.83 1.59
N VAL A 160 -11.00 -17.72 1.35
CA VAL A 160 -11.40 -18.71 2.35
C VAL A 160 -10.27 -19.68 2.68
N GLU A 161 -9.56 -20.17 1.66
CA GLU A 161 -8.42 -21.07 1.81
C GLU A 161 -7.22 -20.41 2.52
N ALA A 162 -7.08 -19.08 2.38
CA ALA A 162 -6.08 -18.27 3.08
C ALA A 162 -6.53 -17.81 4.48
N GLU A 163 -7.55 -18.43 5.07
CA GLU A 163 -8.11 -18.05 6.38
C GLU A 163 -8.60 -16.59 6.45
N ARG A 164 -9.06 -16.06 5.32
CA ARG A 164 -9.63 -14.70 5.15
C ARG A 164 -11.10 -14.74 4.70
N GLY A 165 -11.81 -15.81 5.08
CA GLY A 165 -13.23 -15.97 4.74
C GLY A 165 -14.12 -14.82 5.22
N ASP A 166 -13.78 -14.20 6.35
CA ASP A 166 -14.50 -13.03 6.88
C ASP A 166 -14.35 -11.77 6.02
N CYS A 167 -13.37 -11.75 5.11
CA CYS A 167 -13.20 -10.69 4.13
C CYS A 167 -13.99 -10.94 2.83
N VAL A 168 -14.67 -12.09 2.70
CA VAL A 168 -15.55 -12.40 1.54
C VAL A 168 -16.98 -12.00 1.88
N LEU A 169 -17.49 -11.03 1.14
CA LEU A 169 -18.81 -10.43 1.40
C LEU A 169 -19.83 -10.94 0.39
N HIS A 170 -20.92 -11.50 0.89
CA HIS A 170 -22.10 -11.89 0.12
C HIS A 170 -23.28 -10.92 0.31
N GLU A 171 -23.14 -9.96 1.23
CA GLU A 171 -24.10 -8.92 1.53
C GLU A 171 -23.37 -7.62 1.83
N LEU A 172 -23.99 -6.49 1.48
CA LEU A 172 -23.54 -5.14 1.86
C LEU A 172 -24.66 -4.38 2.55
N TRP A 173 -24.28 -3.39 3.38
CA TRP A 173 -25.23 -2.46 3.96
C TRP A 173 -25.63 -1.41 2.93
N GLY A 174 -26.91 -1.39 2.54
CA GLY A 174 -27.51 -0.35 1.72
C GLY A 174 -28.41 0.56 2.55
N GLU A 175 -29.00 1.58 1.94
CA GLU A 175 -29.89 2.56 2.60
C GLU A 175 -31.08 1.94 3.34
N ARG A 176 -31.56 0.77 2.91
CA ARG A 176 -32.72 0.05 3.45
C ARG A 176 -32.37 -1.22 4.22
N GLY A 177 -31.10 -1.40 4.62
CA GLY A 177 -30.60 -2.57 5.32
C GLY A 177 -29.66 -3.43 4.47
N ARG A 178 -29.47 -4.70 4.87
CA ARG A 178 -28.58 -5.62 4.15
C ARG A 178 -29.13 -5.98 2.76
N VAL A 179 -28.28 -5.86 1.77
CA VAL A 179 -28.56 -6.23 0.37
C VAL A 179 -27.67 -7.39 -0.01
N ARG A 180 -28.29 -8.49 -0.44
CA ARG A 180 -27.56 -9.66 -0.94
C ARG A 180 -26.93 -9.34 -2.30
N LEU A 181 -25.66 -9.69 -2.45
CA LEU A 181 -24.89 -9.47 -3.67
C LEU A 181 -25.08 -10.63 -4.67
N PRO A 182 -25.16 -10.36 -5.97
CA PRO A 182 -25.27 -11.39 -7.01
C PRO A 182 -23.98 -12.21 -7.17
N LYS A 183 -22.83 -11.62 -6.81
CA LYS A 183 -21.50 -12.23 -6.77
C LYS A 183 -20.77 -11.82 -5.50
N PRO A 184 -19.78 -12.61 -5.06
CA PRO A 184 -18.98 -12.23 -3.90
C PRO A 184 -18.18 -10.96 -4.15
N HIS A 185 -17.97 -10.20 -3.08
CA HIS A 185 -17.03 -9.10 -3.01
C HIS A 185 -15.95 -9.42 -2.00
N VAL A 186 -14.81 -8.76 -2.10
CA VAL A 186 -13.70 -8.97 -1.17
C VAL A 186 -13.27 -7.65 -0.55
N ASP A 187 -13.10 -7.66 0.78
CA ASP A 187 -12.51 -6.57 1.54
C ASP A 187 -10.99 -6.76 1.64
N LEU A 188 -10.27 -6.17 0.68
CA LEU A 188 -8.81 -6.16 0.69
C LEU A 188 -8.25 -5.32 1.85
N TRP A 189 -8.97 -4.25 2.25
CA TRP A 189 -8.54 -3.39 3.34
C TRP A 189 -8.52 -4.17 4.66
N GLN A 190 -9.64 -4.80 5.00
CA GLN A 190 -9.74 -5.62 6.19
C GLN A 190 -8.71 -6.75 6.21
N SER A 191 -8.51 -7.45 5.09
CA SER A 191 -7.54 -8.54 4.99
C SER A 191 -6.11 -8.09 5.31
N ASN A 192 -5.67 -6.93 4.79
CA ASN A 192 -4.34 -6.40 5.06
C ASN A 192 -4.22 -5.82 6.49
N VAL A 193 -5.30 -5.22 7.04
CA VAL A 193 -5.33 -4.82 8.46
C VAL A 193 -5.19 -6.04 9.38
N MET A 194 -5.89 -7.14 9.08
CA MET A 194 -5.75 -8.40 9.84
C MET A 194 -4.32 -8.92 9.80
N ASP A 195 -3.68 -8.92 8.64
CA ASP A 195 -2.27 -9.33 8.51
C ASP A 195 -1.35 -8.49 9.39
N LEU A 196 -1.53 -7.17 9.43
CA LEU A 196 -0.75 -6.28 10.29
C LEU A 196 -0.97 -6.57 11.77
N MET A 197 -2.24 -6.71 12.19
CA MET A 197 -2.57 -6.98 13.59
C MET A 197 -2.09 -8.35 14.07
N GLU A 198 -2.17 -9.37 13.24
CA GLU A 198 -1.67 -10.72 13.55
C GLU A 198 -0.12 -10.76 13.67
N MET A 199 0.58 -9.84 13.00
CA MET A 199 2.01 -9.62 13.21
C MET A 199 2.34 -8.79 14.46
N GLY A 200 1.34 -8.22 15.15
CA GLY A 200 1.50 -7.45 16.38
C GLY A 200 1.46 -5.93 16.19
N VAL A 201 1.20 -5.42 14.99
CA VAL A 201 1.01 -3.98 14.78
C VAL A 201 -0.26 -3.52 15.51
N GLN A 202 -0.13 -2.49 16.33
CA GLN A 202 -1.24 -1.97 17.13
C GLN A 202 -2.26 -1.25 16.25
N LEU A 203 -3.56 -1.46 16.49
CA LEU A 203 -4.62 -0.90 15.64
C LEU A 203 -4.56 0.64 15.57
N GLU A 204 -4.23 1.31 16.66
CA GLU A 204 -4.06 2.77 16.72
C GLU A 204 -2.88 3.30 15.89
N ARG A 205 -2.00 2.41 15.42
CA ARG A 205 -0.87 2.72 14.53
C ARG A 205 -1.14 2.33 13.08
N ILE A 206 -2.38 1.95 12.77
CA ILE A 206 -2.81 1.62 11.40
C ILE A 206 -3.79 2.69 10.90
N ASP A 207 -3.41 3.41 9.85
CA ASP A 207 -4.31 4.32 9.13
C ASP A 207 -4.83 3.59 7.87
N CYS A 208 -6.09 3.19 7.90
CA CYS A 208 -6.77 2.63 6.73
C CYS A 208 -7.66 3.71 6.13
N THR A 209 -7.26 4.22 4.98
CA THR A 209 -7.97 5.33 4.35
C THR A 209 -9.21 4.87 3.56
N PRO A 210 -10.35 5.57 3.63
CA PRO A 210 -11.54 5.25 2.87
C PRO A 210 -11.53 5.79 1.42
N TRP A 211 -10.35 6.01 0.82
CA TRP A 211 -10.25 6.50 -0.56
C TRP A 211 -10.38 5.36 -1.57
N CYS A 212 -11.62 5.08 -1.99
CA CYS A 212 -11.90 4.11 -3.05
C CYS A 212 -11.50 4.63 -4.42
N THR A 213 -10.59 3.95 -5.10
CA THR A 213 -10.13 4.31 -6.46
C THR A 213 -11.26 4.28 -7.48
N PHE A 214 -12.15 3.29 -7.40
CA PHE A 214 -13.30 3.15 -8.29
C PHE A 214 -14.33 4.28 -8.10
N GLY A 215 -14.61 4.62 -6.83
CA GLY A 215 -15.58 5.67 -6.48
C GLY A 215 -15.07 7.09 -6.73
N ASN A 216 -13.76 7.33 -6.55
CA ASN A 216 -13.10 8.61 -6.74
C ASN A 216 -12.24 8.66 -8.03
N ASN A 217 -12.74 8.07 -9.10
CA ASN A 217 -11.99 7.92 -10.35
C ASN A 217 -11.73 9.25 -11.07
N ASP A 218 -12.42 10.31 -10.72
CA ASP A 218 -12.11 11.69 -11.14
C ASP A 218 -10.77 12.19 -10.57
N GLN A 219 -10.31 11.63 -9.44
CA GLN A 219 -9.13 12.06 -8.70
C GLN A 219 -8.05 10.98 -8.60
N LEU A 220 -8.40 9.73 -8.81
CA LEU A 220 -7.53 8.55 -8.68
C LEU A 220 -7.64 7.68 -9.93
N PHE A 221 -6.68 6.78 -10.13
CA PHE A 221 -6.73 5.82 -11.22
C PHE A 221 -7.36 4.49 -10.75
N SER A 222 -8.25 3.93 -11.57
CA SER A 222 -8.89 2.64 -11.32
C SER A 222 -8.84 1.76 -12.56
N ALA A 223 -8.13 0.64 -12.48
CA ALA A 223 -8.07 -0.34 -13.55
C ALA A 223 -9.42 -1.07 -13.74
N ARG A 224 -10.20 -1.25 -12.68
CA ARG A 224 -11.55 -1.80 -12.71
C ARG A 224 -12.49 -0.93 -13.53
N ARG A 225 -12.34 0.40 -13.45
CA ARG A 225 -13.23 1.36 -14.10
C ARG A 225 -12.77 1.74 -15.51
N GLU A 226 -11.47 1.88 -15.72
CA GLU A 226 -10.87 2.41 -16.95
C GLU A 226 -10.11 1.37 -17.78
N GLY A 227 -9.94 0.16 -17.24
CA GLY A 227 -9.10 -0.89 -17.85
C GLY A 227 -7.64 -0.82 -17.42
N ILE A 228 -6.90 -1.86 -17.76
CA ILE A 228 -5.49 -2.06 -17.33
C ILE A 228 -4.51 -1.01 -17.88
N GLY A 229 -4.89 -0.31 -18.96
CA GLY A 229 -4.11 0.77 -19.58
C GLY A 229 -4.21 2.11 -18.87
N THR A 230 -5.00 2.23 -17.79
CA THR A 230 -5.11 3.47 -17.00
C THR A 230 -3.77 3.86 -16.37
N GLY A 231 -3.66 5.12 -15.93
CA GLY A 231 -2.50 5.58 -15.14
C GLY A 231 -2.32 4.81 -13.84
N ARG A 232 -1.33 5.22 -13.07
CA ARG A 232 -1.02 4.59 -11.77
C ARG A 232 -0.86 5.64 -10.69
N ILE A 233 -1.32 5.29 -9.50
CA ILE A 233 -1.04 5.98 -8.25
C ILE A 233 0.34 5.51 -7.80
N VAL A 234 1.26 6.44 -7.54
CA VAL A 234 2.52 6.15 -6.87
C VAL A 234 2.32 6.36 -5.38
N SER A 235 2.53 5.31 -4.60
CA SER A 235 2.56 5.37 -3.13
C SER A 235 4.01 5.20 -2.69
N ALA A 236 4.57 6.26 -2.10
CA ALA A 236 5.99 6.35 -1.78
C ALA A 236 6.23 6.76 -0.33
N ILE A 237 7.38 6.32 0.19
CA ILE A 237 7.82 6.58 1.56
C ILE A 237 9.34 6.74 1.61
N CYS A 238 9.82 7.54 2.55
CA CYS A 238 11.24 7.87 2.68
C CYS A 238 11.57 8.15 4.16
N VAL A 239 12.70 7.60 4.63
CA VAL A 239 13.30 8.01 5.92
C VAL A 239 13.97 9.37 5.74
N LYS A 240 13.75 10.29 6.66
CA LYS A 240 14.35 11.63 6.66
C LYS A 240 15.26 11.85 7.86
N HIS A 241 16.26 12.69 7.66
CA HIS A 241 17.03 13.19 8.81
C HIS A 241 16.11 13.99 9.75
N VAL A 242 16.08 13.59 11.02
CA VAL A 242 15.49 14.46 12.06
C VAL A 242 16.47 15.59 12.29
N LYS A 243 16.09 16.82 11.94
CA LYS A 243 16.87 18.00 12.35
C LYS A 243 16.74 18.09 13.86
N ASN A 244 17.85 17.88 14.57
CA ASN A 244 17.94 18.26 15.97
C ASN A 244 18.06 19.80 16.00
N ASP A 245 16.96 20.46 16.37
CA ASP A 245 16.98 21.89 16.71
C ASP A 245 17.73 22.13 18.01
#